data_64debe73db23b2f9e7fb043a53a6e4b9
#
_entry.id   64debe73db23b2f9e7fb043a53a6e4b9
#
_cell.length_a   1.000
_cell.length_b   1.000
_cell.length_c   1.000
_cell.angle_alpha   90.00
_cell.angle_beta   90.00
_cell.angle_gamma   90.00
#
_symmetry.space_group_name_H-M   'P 1'
#
loop_
_entity.id
_entity.type
_entity.pdbx_description
1 polymer ?
#
loop_
_entity_poly.entity_id
_entity_poly.type
_entity_poly.pdbx_seq_one_letter_code
_entity_poly.pdbx_strand_id
1 'polypeptide(L)'
;MRNDALILLLLAALVVMLAAALTGAYQAFGYALVGAIGLTAALGFVRSGVPASWVPPAVATLVLLVSFAGMFAYEQVPVLAPADTWGGFQPGTAFLVYGIWLPAFVTLALGFALVFDRLAARDASEDDRGDAR
;
A
#
# COMPACT_ATOMS: atom_id res chain seq x y z
N MET A 1 13.52 -16.18 -12.03
CA MET A 1 12.69 -15.64 -13.12
C MET A 1 11.48 -14.81 -12.62
N ARG A 2 10.63 -15.29 -11.69
CA ARG A 2 9.45 -14.50 -11.25
C ARG A 2 9.81 -13.27 -10.42
N ASN A 3 10.85 -13.34 -9.63
CA ASN A 3 11.32 -12.20 -8.83
C ASN A 3 11.99 -11.13 -9.69
N ASP A 4 12.70 -11.51 -10.73
CA ASP A 4 13.38 -10.56 -11.64
C ASP A 4 12.37 -9.69 -12.38
N ALA A 5 11.24 -10.28 -12.80
CA ALA A 5 10.16 -9.53 -13.45
C ALA A 5 9.53 -8.51 -12.48
N LEU A 6 9.32 -8.86 -11.21
CA LEU A 6 8.78 -7.93 -10.20
C LEU A 6 9.76 -6.80 -9.91
N ILE A 7 11.06 -7.08 -9.87
CA ILE A 7 12.11 -6.07 -9.68
C ILE A 7 12.16 -5.11 -10.87
N LEU A 8 12.07 -5.63 -12.09
CA LEU A 8 12.02 -4.80 -13.30
C LEU A 8 10.77 -3.92 -13.34
N LEU A 9 9.61 -4.45 -12.95
CA LEU A 9 8.37 -3.68 -12.85
C LEU A 9 8.47 -2.58 -11.78
N LEU A 10 9.08 -2.88 -10.63
CA LEU A 10 9.32 -1.90 -9.58
C LEU A 10 10.25 -0.80 -10.07
N LEU A 11 11.33 -1.15 -10.76
CA LEU A 11 12.25 -0.18 -11.35
C LEU A 11 11.54 0.71 -12.38
N ALA A 12 10.72 0.12 -13.25
CA ALA A 12 9.92 0.86 -14.22
C ALA A 12 8.94 1.83 -13.53
N ALA A 13 8.24 1.38 -12.46
CA ALA A 13 7.36 2.24 -11.67
C ALA A 13 8.11 3.43 -11.06
N LEU A 14 9.32 3.22 -10.53
CA LEU A 14 10.16 4.29 -9.97
C LEU A 14 10.63 5.28 -11.04
N VAL A 15 10.98 4.80 -12.24
CA VAL A 15 11.34 5.67 -13.37
C VAL A 15 10.14 6.52 -13.80
N VAL A 16 8.95 5.91 -13.92
CA VAL A 16 7.72 6.65 -14.25
C VAL A 16 7.40 7.68 -13.17
N MET A 17 7.56 7.32 -11.89
CA MET A 17 7.34 8.22 -10.77
C MET A 17 8.30 9.43 -10.83
N LEU A 18 9.57 9.20 -11.11
CA LEU A 18 10.56 10.27 -11.27
C LEU A 18 10.23 11.17 -12.46
N ALA A 19 9.91 10.60 -13.61
CA ALA A 19 9.53 11.36 -14.80
C ALA A 19 8.26 12.19 -14.56
N ALA A 20 7.25 11.61 -13.91
CA ALA A 20 6.01 12.30 -13.56
C ALA A 20 6.26 13.46 -12.58
N ALA A 21 7.16 13.28 -11.60
CA ALA A 21 7.55 14.34 -10.68
C ALA A 21 8.23 15.51 -11.40
N LEU A 22 9.14 15.21 -12.34
CA LEU A 22 9.87 16.22 -13.10
C LEU A 22 8.98 17.00 -14.09
N THR A 23 7.94 16.36 -14.61
CA THR A 23 6.99 16.96 -15.57
C THR A 23 5.78 17.61 -14.91
N GLY A 24 5.62 17.48 -13.59
CA GLY A 24 4.45 17.98 -12.86
C GLY A 24 3.18 17.16 -13.12
N ALA A 25 3.30 15.93 -13.63
CA ALA A 25 2.18 15.04 -13.90
C ALA A 25 1.71 14.32 -12.60
N TYR A 26 1.06 15.05 -11.69
CA TYR A 26 0.72 14.59 -10.34
C TYR A 26 -0.12 13.31 -10.31
N GLN A 27 -1.06 13.16 -11.25
CA GLN A 27 -1.88 11.95 -11.34
C GLN A 27 -1.02 10.72 -11.70
N ALA A 28 -0.15 10.86 -12.70
CA ALA A 28 0.77 9.78 -13.08
C ALA A 28 1.73 9.44 -11.94
N PHE A 29 2.21 10.43 -11.20
CA PHE A 29 3.01 10.23 -9.99
C PHE A 29 2.25 9.43 -8.93
N GLY A 30 1.00 9.80 -8.62
CA GLY A 30 0.16 9.11 -7.64
C GLY A 30 -0.09 7.63 -8.01
N TYR A 31 -0.45 7.34 -9.25
CA TYR A 31 -0.66 5.97 -9.70
C TYR A 31 0.65 5.15 -9.73
N ALA A 32 1.76 5.74 -10.13
CA ALA A 32 3.06 5.08 -10.08
C ALA A 32 3.50 4.77 -8.64
N LEU A 33 3.21 5.67 -7.70
CA LEU A 33 3.46 5.47 -6.27
C LEU A 33 2.65 4.29 -5.73
N VAL A 34 1.33 4.21 -6.03
CA VAL A 34 0.49 3.07 -5.65
C VAL A 34 1.03 1.77 -6.22
N GLY A 35 1.44 1.78 -7.50
CA GLY A 35 2.08 0.64 -8.14
C GLY A 35 3.37 0.21 -7.45
N ALA A 36 4.25 1.15 -7.11
CA ALA A 36 5.49 0.87 -6.40
C ALA A 36 5.25 0.27 -5.00
N ILE A 37 4.30 0.82 -4.24
CA ILE A 37 3.90 0.27 -2.92
C ILE A 37 3.38 -1.16 -3.07
N GLY A 38 2.46 -1.40 -4.02
CA GLY A 38 1.89 -2.73 -4.28
C GLY A 38 2.94 -3.76 -4.69
N LEU A 39 3.86 -3.38 -5.59
CA LEU A 39 4.95 -4.26 -6.03
C LEU A 39 5.94 -4.56 -4.89
N THR A 40 6.27 -3.58 -4.06
CA THR A 40 7.14 -3.77 -2.90
C THR A 40 6.51 -4.73 -1.89
N ALA A 41 5.21 -4.54 -1.60
CA ALA A 41 4.46 -5.44 -0.74
C ALA A 41 4.40 -6.85 -1.35
N ALA A 42 4.11 -6.98 -2.65
CA ALA A 42 4.08 -8.26 -3.35
C ALA A 42 5.41 -8.99 -3.28
N LEU A 43 6.55 -8.28 -3.46
CA LEU A 43 7.90 -8.87 -3.32
C LEU A 43 8.13 -9.43 -1.92
N GLY A 44 7.72 -8.70 -0.88
CA GLY A 44 7.84 -9.16 0.51
C GLY A 44 7.03 -10.45 0.76
N PHE A 45 5.80 -10.51 0.26
CA PHE A 45 4.91 -11.67 0.46
C PHE A 45 5.30 -12.88 -0.40
N VAL A 46 5.72 -12.67 -1.65
CA VAL A 46 6.17 -13.78 -2.52
C VAL A 46 7.38 -14.48 -1.92
N ARG A 47 8.25 -13.77 -1.22
CA ARG A 47 9.42 -14.33 -0.55
C ARG A 47 9.05 -15.22 0.65
N SER A 48 7.88 -15.03 1.26
CA SER A 48 7.44 -15.82 2.42
C SER A 48 7.07 -17.27 2.10
N GLY A 49 6.84 -17.62 0.82
CA GLY A 49 6.48 -18.97 0.38
C GLY A 49 5.09 -19.45 0.84
N VAL A 50 4.28 -18.57 1.44
CA VAL A 50 2.95 -18.93 1.93
C VAL A 50 1.92 -18.89 0.80
N PRO A 51 1.11 -19.95 0.58
CA PRO A 51 0.02 -19.93 -0.38
C PRO A 51 -0.96 -18.78 -0.07
N ALA A 52 -1.48 -18.13 -1.11
CA ALA A 52 -2.38 -16.97 -1.02
C ALA A 52 -1.78 -15.71 -0.33
N SER A 53 -0.47 -15.66 -0.11
CA SER A 53 0.20 -14.48 0.46
C SER A 53 0.10 -13.21 -0.41
N TRP A 54 -0.31 -13.33 -1.66
CA TRP A 54 -0.55 -12.22 -2.58
C TRP A 54 -1.86 -11.44 -2.32
N VAL A 55 -2.82 -12.04 -1.61
CA VAL A 55 -4.16 -11.44 -1.39
C VAL A 55 -4.08 -10.14 -0.58
N PRO A 56 -3.42 -10.09 0.58
CA PRO A 56 -3.30 -8.85 1.34
C PRO A 56 -2.69 -7.69 0.56
N PRO A 57 -1.55 -7.84 -0.14
CA PRO A 57 -0.98 -6.75 -0.92
C PRO A 57 -1.86 -6.36 -2.13
N ALA A 58 -2.57 -7.30 -2.74
CA ALA A 58 -3.50 -6.99 -3.83
C ALA A 58 -4.69 -6.17 -3.34
N VAL A 59 -5.29 -6.55 -2.21
CA VAL A 59 -6.40 -5.79 -1.60
C VAL A 59 -5.94 -4.40 -1.18
N ALA A 60 -4.79 -4.28 -0.51
CA ALA A 60 -4.24 -3.00 -0.11
C ALA A 60 -3.96 -2.08 -1.32
N THR A 61 -3.38 -2.64 -2.39
CA THR A 61 -3.11 -1.90 -3.62
C THR A 61 -4.41 -1.44 -4.29
N LEU A 62 -5.44 -2.30 -4.32
CA LEU A 62 -6.74 -1.95 -4.88
C LEU A 62 -7.41 -0.82 -4.08
N VAL A 63 -7.40 -0.89 -2.75
CA VAL A 63 -7.94 0.15 -1.89
C VAL A 63 -7.24 1.49 -2.13
N LEU A 64 -5.90 1.49 -2.20
CA LEU A 64 -5.12 2.67 -2.52
C LEU A 64 -5.45 3.22 -3.91
N LEU A 65 -5.55 2.34 -4.92
CA LEU A 65 -5.88 2.74 -6.30
C LEU A 65 -7.25 3.43 -6.37
N VAL A 66 -8.28 2.84 -5.75
CA VAL A 66 -9.63 3.41 -5.71
C VAL A 66 -9.62 4.75 -4.96
N SER A 67 -8.89 4.85 -3.86
CA SER A 67 -8.80 6.07 -3.06
C SER A 67 -8.11 7.21 -3.82
N PHE A 68 -7.00 6.92 -4.52
CA PHE A 68 -6.33 7.91 -5.37
C PHE A 68 -7.20 8.31 -6.57
N ALA A 69 -7.88 7.36 -7.21
CA ALA A 69 -8.80 7.66 -8.30
C ALA A 69 -9.96 8.56 -7.83
N GLY A 70 -10.52 8.27 -6.65
CA GLY A 70 -11.55 9.12 -6.04
C GLY A 70 -11.01 10.51 -5.71
N MET A 71 -9.83 10.62 -5.11
CA MET A 71 -9.20 11.90 -4.81
C MET A 71 -9.04 12.75 -6.08
N PHE A 72 -8.49 12.19 -7.16
CA PHE A 72 -8.29 12.91 -8.42
C PHE A 72 -9.60 13.24 -9.13
N ALA A 73 -10.63 12.39 -9.04
CA ALA A 73 -11.93 12.68 -9.61
C ALA A 73 -12.60 13.92 -8.97
N TYR A 74 -12.32 14.16 -7.68
CA TYR A 74 -12.86 15.29 -6.94
C TYR A 74 -11.92 16.52 -6.87
N GLU A 75 -10.73 16.44 -7.45
CA GLU A 75 -9.77 17.55 -7.45
C GLU A 75 -10.32 18.80 -8.17
N GLN A 76 -11.15 18.61 -9.19
CA GLN A 76 -11.74 19.69 -9.99
C GLN A 76 -13.13 20.14 -9.53
N VAL A 77 -13.66 19.50 -8.49
CA VAL A 77 -14.96 19.88 -7.95
C VAL A 77 -14.84 21.18 -7.13
N PRO A 78 -15.73 22.15 -7.32
CA PRO A 78 -15.74 23.37 -6.52
C PRO A 78 -15.77 23.08 -5.02
N VAL A 79 -15.13 23.92 -4.24
CA VAL A 79 -15.14 23.80 -2.77
C VAL A 79 -16.57 23.78 -2.25
N LEU A 80 -16.94 22.70 -1.58
CA LEU A 80 -18.28 22.51 -1.03
C LEU A 80 -18.50 23.40 0.19
N ALA A 81 -19.77 23.78 0.42
CA ALA A 81 -20.16 24.42 1.66
C ALA A 81 -19.92 23.49 2.86
N PRO A 82 -19.69 24.04 4.06
CA PRO A 82 -19.43 23.22 5.26
C PRO A 82 -20.48 22.14 5.53
N ALA A 83 -21.75 22.39 5.17
CA ALA A 83 -22.85 21.43 5.34
C ALA A 83 -22.78 20.23 4.40
N ASP A 84 -22.08 20.36 3.27
CA ASP A 84 -21.99 19.33 2.22
C ASP A 84 -20.65 18.56 2.28
N THR A 85 -19.85 18.79 3.32
CA THR A 85 -18.56 18.10 3.53
C THR A 85 -18.75 16.67 4.03
N TRP A 86 -17.83 15.79 3.67
CA TRP A 86 -17.84 14.40 4.09
C TRP A 86 -17.06 14.23 5.42
N GLY A 87 -17.79 14.13 6.53
CA GLY A 87 -17.17 14.04 7.86
C GLY A 87 -16.29 15.25 8.22
N GLY A 88 -16.66 16.44 7.71
CA GLY A 88 -15.93 17.69 7.94
C GLY A 88 -14.81 17.99 6.91
N PHE A 89 -14.58 17.11 5.94
CA PHE A 89 -13.57 17.29 4.90
C PHE A 89 -14.19 17.49 3.53
N GLN A 90 -13.52 18.24 2.67
CA GLN A 90 -13.84 18.26 1.24
C GLN A 90 -13.68 16.85 0.64
N PRO A 91 -14.45 16.44 -0.39
CA PRO A 91 -14.45 15.07 -0.89
C PRO A 91 -13.08 14.53 -1.24
N GLY A 92 -12.23 15.28 -1.94
CA GLY A 92 -10.86 14.88 -2.24
C GLY A 92 -10.03 14.61 -0.99
N THR A 93 -10.12 15.48 0.02
CA THR A 93 -9.45 15.30 1.32
C THR A 93 -10.05 14.14 2.10
N ALA A 94 -11.35 13.90 2.01
CA ALA A 94 -12.00 12.76 2.63
C ALA A 94 -11.48 11.44 2.08
N PHE A 95 -11.25 11.32 0.77
CA PHE A 95 -10.58 10.14 0.17
C PHE A 95 -9.16 9.96 0.69
N LEU A 96 -8.40 11.04 0.87
CA LEU A 96 -7.06 10.98 1.45
C LEU A 96 -7.11 10.43 2.89
N VAL A 97 -7.98 11.01 3.73
CA VAL A 97 -8.05 10.65 5.16
C VAL A 97 -8.67 9.27 5.35
N TYR A 98 -9.86 9.04 4.80
CA TYR A 98 -10.62 7.81 5.03
C TYR A 98 -10.21 6.66 4.12
N GLY A 99 -9.74 6.95 2.89
CA GLY A 99 -9.35 5.94 1.91
C GLY A 99 -7.89 5.54 1.99
N ILE A 100 -6.99 6.43 2.35
CA ILE A 100 -5.55 6.16 2.40
C ILE A 100 -5.04 6.05 3.83
N TRP A 101 -5.17 7.12 4.62
CA TRP A 101 -4.59 7.17 5.97
C TRP A 101 -5.22 6.17 6.94
N LEU A 102 -6.55 6.15 7.02
CA LEU A 102 -7.24 5.27 7.97
C LEU A 102 -7.04 3.79 7.68
N PRO A 103 -7.26 3.28 6.44
CA PRO A 103 -6.98 1.89 6.12
C PRO A 103 -5.51 1.52 6.26
N ALA A 104 -4.58 2.40 5.86
CA ALA A 104 -3.15 2.14 6.03
C ALA A 104 -2.77 2.01 7.50
N PHE A 105 -3.26 2.91 8.35
CA PHE A 105 -3.01 2.86 9.79
C PHE A 105 -3.58 1.59 10.43
N VAL A 106 -4.84 1.26 10.13
CA VAL A 106 -5.50 0.06 10.66
C VAL A 106 -4.80 -1.22 10.16
N THR A 107 -4.46 -1.28 8.87
CA THR A 107 -3.79 -2.45 8.28
C THR A 107 -2.39 -2.63 8.84
N LEU A 108 -1.63 -1.56 9.02
CA LEU A 108 -0.30 -1.62 9.64
C LEU A 108 -0.38 -2.04 11.10
N ALA A 109 -1.26 -1.42 11.89
CA ALA A 109 -1.41 -1.73 13.31
C ALA A 109 -1.88 -3.18 13.54
N LEU A 110 -2.94 -3.60 12.85
CA LEU A 110 -3.47 -4.97 12.97
C LEU A 110 -2.54 -5.99 12.31
N GLY A 111 -1.99 -5.67 11.14
CA GLY A 111 -1.05 -6.54 10.44
C GLY A 111 0.19 -6.80 11.26
N PHE A 112 0.75 -5.77 11.89
CA PHE A 112 1.91 -5.90 12.77
C PHE A 112 1.57 -6.73 14.01
N ALA A 113 0.44 -6.47 14.67
CA ALA A 113 0.01 -7.24 15.84
C ALA A 113 -0.18 -8.73 15.52
N LEU A 114 -0.84 -9.07 14.39
CA LEU A 114 -1.10 -10.45 14.01
C LEU A 114 0.15 -11.21 13.54
N VAL A 115 1.13 -10.50 12.94
CA VAL A 115 2.36 -11.11 12.45
C VAL A 115 3.40 -11.24 13.55
N PHE A 116 3.46 -10.30 14.47
CA PHE A 116 4.43 -10.28 15.56
C PHE A 116 4.34 -11.52 16.45
N ASP A 117 3.13 -11.92 16.85
CA ASP A 117 2.92 -13.12 17.66
C ASP A 117 3.38 -14.40 16.95
N ARG A 118 3.20 -14.46 15.62
CA ARG A 118 3.64 -15.62 14.82
C ARG A 118 5.16 -15.67 14.63
N LEU A 119 5.81 -14.51 14.50
CA LEU A 119 7.26 -14.42 14.42
C LEU A 119 7.89 -14.76 15.77
N ALA A 120 7.38 -14.21 16.85
CA ALA A 120 7.85 -14.51 18.20
C ALA A 120 7.71 -16.00 18.55
N ALA A 121 6.61 -16.65 18.14
CA ALA A 121 6.44 -18.09 18.32
C ALA A 121 7.40 -18.93 17.49
N ARG A 122 7.81 -18.48 16.30
CA ARG A 122 8.81 -19.13 15.45
C ARG A 122 10.22 -19.03 16.06
N ASP A 123 10.61 -17.83 16.47
CA ASP A 123 11.92 -17.58 17.08
C ASP A 123 12.10 -18.42 18.35
N ALA A 124 11.08 -18.52 19.19
CA ALA A 124 11.09 -19.38 20.37
C ALA A 124 11.23 -20.88 20.02
N SER A 125 10.66 -21.33 18.91
CA SER A 125 10.77 -22.73 18.46
C SER A 125 12.12 -23.07 17.83
N GLU A 126 12.85 -22.10 17.29
CA GLU A 126 14.19 -22.28 16.73
C GLU A 126 15.25 -22.29 17.84
N ASP A 127 15.07 -21.49 18.88
CA ASP A 127 15.95 -21.44 20.06
C ASP A 127 15.94 -22.78 20.82
N ASP A 128 14.76 -23.37 21.00
CA ASP A 128 14.57 -24.68 21.67
C ASP A 128 15.22 -25.84 20.89
N ARG A 129 15.33 -25.71 19.54
CA ARG A 129 16.04 -26.69 18.69
C ARG A 129 17.56 -26.49 18.68
N GLY A 130 18.02 -25.29 18.93
CA GLY A 130 19.45 -24.96 19.02
C GLY A 130 20.10 -25.55 20.28
N ASP A 131 19.39 -25.51 21.41
CA ASP A 131 19.85 -26.01 22.69
C ASP A 131 19.88 -27.57 22.80
N ALA A 132 19.15 -28.24 21.90
CA ALA A 132 19.06 -29.71 21.86
C ALA A 132 20.18 -30.39 21.01
N ARG A 133 21.16 -29.63 20.52
CA ARG A 133 22.35 -30.15 19.76
C ARG A 133 23.66 -29.94 20.49
#